data_18a10e9a90f8b927aea837ccc762ec12
#
_entry.id   18a10e9a90f8b927aea837ccc762ec12
#
_cell.length_a   1.000
_cell.length_b   1.000
_cell.length_c   1.000
_cell.angle_alpha   90.00
_cell.angle_beta   90.00
_cell.angle_gamma   90.00
#
_symmetry.space_group_name_H-M   'P 1'
#
loop_
_entity.id
_entity.type
_entity.pdbx_description
1 polymer ?
#
loop_
_entity_poly.entity_id
_entity_poly.type
_entity_poly.pdbx_seq_one_letter_code
_entity_poly.pdbx_strand_id
1 'polypeptide(L)'
;MKSRAFSILSSAIFALALSAHADEFDDFDKDDSAVSASESSSDYTGSTDDEFANDEEYAAAYARYKNEQTSKAEINRLRTEGFARVIQLGARIHGGINTFFGSKAEDWGIGFIAGGGLMVKMPLGVKNLSIVPELDFNYRHYSFETDTDFGSDDATIDMMVFEIPLIVRYTFEDMGFFTGLGVNLSLKLTGSSEYNQNFDGSNTVTDNNALVTSSVEVGGVFDLGFMLTRYLHADIRVVQSFTNILNKALVPEGRFQKANLLSFYTMAGFTYLF
;
A
#
# COMPACT_ATOMS: atom_id res chain seq x y z
N MET A 1 6.79 27.00 -11.68
CA MET A 1 7.39 26.88 -10.33
C MET A 1 6.75 25.80 -9.43
N LYS A 2 5.53 25.28 -9.72
CA LYS A 2 4.81 24.26 -8.89
C LYS A 2 5.37 22.84 -9.00
N SER A 3 6.09 22.48 -10.08
CA SER A 3 6.63 21.13 -10.30
C SER A 3 7.77 20.70 -9.32
N ARG A 4 8.51 21.67 -8.77
CA ARG A 4 9.59 21.39 -7.80
C ARG A 4 9.09 21.05 -6.38
N ALA A 5 7.90 21.53 -6.01
CA ALA A 5 7.32 21.27 -4.70
C ALA A 5 6.86 19.79 -4.56
N PHE A 6 6.40 19.17 -5.65
CA PHE A 6 5.92 17.78 -5.64
C PHE A 6 7.07 16.77 -5.47
N SER A 7 8.22 17.03 -6.10
CA SER A 7 9.42 16.21 -5.95
C SER A 7 9.96 16.21 -4.51
N ILE A 8 9.83 17.34 -3.81
CA ILE A 8 10.28 17.50 -2.41
C ILE A 8 9.32 16.79 -1.45
N LEU A 9 8.01 16.84 -1.71
CA LEU A 9 7.02 16.18 -0.86
C LEU A 9 7.13 14.65 -0.94
N SER A 10 7.33 14.11 -2.12
CA SER A 10 7.55 12.66 -2.34
C SER A 10 8.82 12.16 -1.63
N SER A 11 9.90 12.94 -1.66
CA SER A 11 11.15 12.60 -0.98
C SER A 11 11.06 12.74 0.55
N ALA A 12 10.27 13.68 1.06
CA ALA A 12 10.08 13.89 2.50
C ALA A 12 9.23 12.79 3.14
N ILE A 13 8.19 12.30 2.45
CA ILE A 13 7.37 11.17 2.92
C ILE A 13 8.20 9.89 2.98
N PHE A 14 9.11 9.70 2.01
CA PHE A 14 10.01 8.54 1.99
C PHE A 14 11.04 8.58 3.14
N ALA A 15 11.55 9.77 3.49
CA ALA A 15 12.48 9.95 4.59
C ALA A 15 11.82 9.80 5.97
N LEU A 16 10.57 10.25 6.13
CA LEU A 16 9.82 10.12 7.39
C LEU A 16 9.46 8.66 7.69
N ALA A 17 9.14 7.86 6.67
CA ALA A 17 8.82 6.45 6.85
C ALA A 17 10.05 5.62 7.27
N LEU A 18 11.26 6.02 6.84
CA LEU A 18 12.50 5.36 7.26
C LEU A 18 12.96 5.75 8.67
N SER A 19 12.71 7.00 9.11
CA SER A 19 13.18 7.47 10.41
C SER A 19 12.31 7.04 11.59
N ALA A 20 11.03 6.78 11.36
CA ALA A 20 10.09 6.40 12.42
C ALA A 20 10.29 4.96 12.95
N HIS A 21 11.08 4.13 12.28
CA HIS A 21 11.24 2.72 12.65
C HIS A 21 12.66 2.35 13.12
N ALA A 22 13.61 3.28 13.05
CA ALA A 22 15.00 3.00 13.46
C ALA A 22 15.17 2.87 14.99
N ASP A 23 14.32 3.55 15.76
CA ASP A 23 14.47 3.61 17.23
C ASP A 23 13.73 2.48 17.98
N GLU A 24 12.79 1.78 17.33
CA GLU A 24 11.94 0.77 18.01
C GLU A 24 12.50 -0.66 17.88
N PHE A 25 13.47 -0.90 17.00
CA PHE A 25 14.06 -2.24 16.77
C PHE A 25 15.33 -2.52 17.58
N ASP A 26 15.96 -1.51 18.18
CA ASP A 26 17.21 -1.69 18.95
C ASP A 26 17.00 -2.31 20.34
N ASP A 27 15.76 -2.36 20.84
CA ASP A 27 15.45 -2.94 22.16
C ASP A 27 15.14 -4.44 22.13
N PHE A 28 14.98 -5.05 20.94
CA PHE A 28 14.60 -6.47 20.84
C PHE A 28 15.79 -7.45 20.83
N ASP A 29 17.00 -6.96 20.53
CA ASP A 29 18.20 -7.84 20.40
C ASP A 29 19.12 -7.85 21.62
N LYS A 30 18.76 -7.14 22.70
CA LYS A 30 19.65 -7.03 23.88
C LYS A 30 19.47 -8.10 24.96
N ASP A 31 18.43 -8.94 24.88
CA ASP A 31 18.14 -9.90 25.96
C ASP A 31 18.60 -11.37 25.70
N ASP A 32 19.15 -11.69 24.53
CA ASP A 32 19.50 -13.08 24.20
C ASP A 32 20.99 -13.45 24.34
N SER A 33 21.82 -12.60 24.92
CA SER A 33 23.23 -12.93 25.13
C SER A 33 23.65 -12.82 26.59
N ALA A 34 23.26 -13.75 27.44
CA ALA A 34 24.01 -14.18 28.62
C ALA A 34 23.27 -15.27 29.42
N VAL A 35 23.22 -16.48 28.93
CA VAL A 35 23.13 -17.65 29.81
C VAL A 35 24.27 -18.59 29.43
N SER A 36 25.47 -18.26 29.90
CA SER A 36 26.55 -19.23 29.98
C SER A 36 26.23 -20.19 31.10
N ALA A 37 26.12 -21.47 30.76
CA ALA A 37 26.04 -22.56 31.68
C ALA A 37 27.31 -22.55 32.57
N SER A 38 27.18 -22.16 33.83
CA SER A 38 28.13 -22.54 34.86
C SER A 38 27.57 -23.75 35.58
N GLU A 39 28.11 -24.92 35.27
CA GLU A 39 28.01 -26.09 36.12
C GLU A 39 28.67 -25.76 37.46
N SER A 40 27.89 -25.61 38.51
CA SER A 40 28.35 -25.73 39.87
C SER A 40 27.65 -26.91 40.53
N SER A 41 28.36 -28.01 40.64
CA SER A 41 28.02 -29.09 41.53
C SER A 41 28.11 -28.56 42.97
N SER A 42 26.99 -28.37 43.64
CA SER A 42 26.95 -28.25 45.08
C SER A 42 26.23 -29.44 45.67
N ASP A 43 27.01 -30.23 46.39
CA ASP A 43 26.59 -31.29 47.30
C ASP A 43 25.53 -30.73 48.26
N TYR A 44 24.28 -31.16 48.17
CA TYR A 44 23.22 -30.81 49.09
C TYR A 44 22.68 -32.05 49.77
N THR A 45 23.18 -32.31 50.96
CA THR A 45 22.59 -33.27 51.91
C THR A 45 21.64 -32.49 52.83
N GLY A 46 20.34 -32.67 52.64
CA GLY A 46 19.34 -32.03 53.51
C GLY A 46 17.92 -32.60 53.31
N SER A 47 17.43 -33.29 54.30
CA SER A 47 16.04 -33.46 54.78
C SER A 47 14.97 -33.84 53.79
N THR A 48 14.43 -35.06 53.96
CA THR A 48 13.55 -35.85 53.07
C THR A 48 12.05 -35.62 53.20
N ASP A 49 11.54 -34.58 53.86
CA ASP A 49 10.10 -34.44 54.10
C ASP A 49 9.39 -33.24 53.40
N ASP A 50 10.17 -32.28 52.84
CA ASP A 50 9.60 -31.15 52.09
C ASP A 50 9.75 -31.25 50.53
N GLU A 51 10.36 -32.31 50.07
CA GLU A 51 10.79 -32.48 48.68
C GLU A 51 9.63 -32.78 47.72
N PHE A 52 8.49 -33.39 48.21
CA PHE A 52 7.35 -33.78 47.37
C PHE A 52 6.37 -32.64 47.05
N ALA A 53 6.29 -31.61 47.86
CA ALA A 53 5.43 -30.46 47.57
C ALA A 53 6.01 -29.53 46.46
N ASN A 54 7.34 -29.55 46.31
CA ASN A 54 8.05 -28.75 45.32
C ASN A 54 8.05 -29.39 43.91
N ASP A 55 7.89 -30.72 43.83
CA ASP A 55 7.96 -31.42 42.53
C ASP A 55 6.77 -31.17 41.61
N GLU A 56 5.57 -31.03 42.14
CA GLU A 56 4.40 -30.68 41.33
C GLU A 56 4.44 -29.23 40.84
N GLU A 57 4.87 -28.32 41.68
CA GLU A 57 4.99 -26.89 41.33
C GLU A 57 6.12 -26.70 40.31
N TYR A 58 7.27 -27.38 40.51
CA TYR A 58 8.37 -27.38 39.55
C TYR A 58 7.99 -28.03 38.22
N ALA A 59 7.28 -29.17 38.25
CA ALA A 59 6.78 -29.81 37.04
C ALA A 59 5.76 -28.93 36.28
N ALA A 60 4.92 -28.21 37.01
CA ALA A 60 3.96 -27.27 36.42
C ALA A 60 4.66 -26.04 35.85
N ALA A 61 5.66 -25.50 36.52
CA ALA A 61 6.48 -24.38 36.03
C ALA A 61 7.31 -24.79 34.80
N TYR A 62 7.93 -25.98 34.83
CA TYR A 62 8.66 -26.53 33.70
C TYR A 62 7.76 -26.80 32.48
N ALA A 63 6.54 -27.31 32.70
CA ALA A 63 5.57 -27.52 31.65
C ALA A 63 5.10 -26.19 31.03
N ARG A 64 4.91 -25.14 31.85
CA ARG A 64 4.61 -23.78 31.34
C ARG A 64 5.78 -23.21 30.52
N TYR A 65 6.99 -23.29 31.03
CA TYR A 65 8.20 -22.86 30.34
C TYR A 65 8.38 -23.58 29.00
N LYS A 66 8.22 -24.91 28.99
CA LYS A 66 8.30 -25.72 27.78
C LYS A 66 7.21 -25.37 26.77
N ASN A 67 5.98 -25.13 27.22
CA ASN A 67 4.88 -24.67 26.36
C ASN A 67 5.14 -23.27 25.79
N GLU A 68 5.72 -22.38 26.58
CA GLU A 68 6.08 -21.03 26.13
C GLU A 68 7.23 -21.07 25.12
N GLN A 69 8.27 -21.88 25.36
CA GLN A 69 9.36 -22.10 24.40
C GLN A 69 8.87 -22.75 23.10
N THR A 70 7.99 -23.74 23.19
CA THR A 70 7.39 -24.37 22.01
C THR A 70 6.52 -23.39 21.23
N SER A 71 5.77 -22.55 21.94
CA SER A 71 4.94 -21.51 21.34
C SER A 71 5.78 -20.44 20.64
N LYS A 72 6.89 -19.99 21.29
CA LYS A 72 7.85 -19.05 20.67
C LYS A 72 8.55 -19.67 19.47
N ALA A 73 8.99 -20.93 19.54
CA ALA A 73 9.61 -21.64 18.44
C ALA A 73 8.65 -21.87 17.29
N GLU A 74 7.37 -22.17 17.57
CA GLU A 74 6.33 -22.32 16.57
C GLU A 74 5.95 -21.01 15.92
N ILE A 75 5.88 -19.92 16.69
CA ILE A 75 5.71 -18.56 16.16
C ILE A 75 6.88 -18.18 15.25
N ASN A 76 8.12 -18.43 15.66
CA ASN A 76 9.29 -18.16 14.84
C ASN A 76 9.34 -19.06 13.59
N ARG A 77 8.99 -20.33 13.71
CA ARG A 77 8.88 -21.24 12.57
C ARG A 77 7.77 -20.82 11.59
N LEU A 78 6.63 -20.43 12.11
CA LEU A 78 5.54 -19.87 11.30
C LEU A 78 5.94 -18.51 10.70
N ARG A 79 6.74 -17.71 11.41
CA ARG A 79 7.27 -16.44 10.92
C ARG A 79 8.29 -16.63 9.80
N THR A 80 9.16 -17.63 9.89
CA THR A 80 10.23 -17.85 8.90
C THR A 80 9.87 -18.85 7.79
N GLU A 81 9.07 -19.89 8.07
CA GLU A 81 8.75 -20.94 7.09
C GLU A 81 7.31 -20.85 6.57
N GLY A 82 6.36 -20.40 7.38
CA GLY A 82 4.94 -20.42 7.06
C GLY A 82 4.50 -19.33 6.10
N PHE A 83 5.07 -18.12 6.20
CA PHE A 83 4.68 -16.99 5.36
C PHE A 83 5.16 -17.09 3.92
N ALA A 84 6.28 -17.78 3.67
CA ALA A 84 6.87 -17.90 2.35
C ALA A 84 6.24 -19.00 1.48
N ARG A 85 5.42 -19.90 2.04
CA ARG A 85 4.96 -21.11 1.34
C ARG A 85 3.45 -21.29 1.26
N VAL A 86 2.66 -20.44 1.91
CA VAL A 86 1.20 -20.57 1.96
C VAL A 86 0.53 -19.48 1.13
N ILE A 87 -0.45 -19.90 0.32
CA ILE A 87 -1.35 -18.95 -0.35
C ILE A 87 -2.17 -18.27 0.74
N GLN A 88 -2.16 -16.92 0.74
CA GLN A 88 -2.91 -16.09 1.69
C GLN A 88 -3.93 -15.25 0.92
N LEU A 89 -5.14 -15.23 1.42
CA LEU A 89 -6.18 -14.32 0.97
C LEU A 89 -6.16 -13.08 1.86
N GLY A 90 -6.54 -11.95 1.31
CA GLY A 90 -6.62 -10.70 2.08
C GLY A 90 -7.65 -9.75 1.52
N ALA A 91 -8.06 -8.82 2.37
CA ALA A 91 -8.88 -7.67 1.99
C ALA A 91 -8.09 -6.38 2.26
N ARG A 92 -8.19 -5.43 1.34
CA ARG A 92 -7.47 -4.15 1.39
C ARG A 92 -8.45 -3.00 1.34
N ILE A 93 -8.18 -1.95 2.12
CA ILE A 93 -8.82 -0.63 2.00
C ILE A 93 -7.72 0.40 1.81
N HIS A 94 -7.97 1.41 1.03
CA HIS A 94 -6.97 2.44 0.74
C HIS A 94 -7.61 3.77 0.35
N GLY A 95 -6.80 4.83 0.48
CA GLY A 95 -7.15 6.16 0.03
C GLY A 95 -5.89 6.95 -0.28
N GLY A 96 -6.03 7.99 -1.07
CA GLY A 96 -4.87 8.75 -1.49
C GLY A 96 -5.21 9.95 -2.36
N ILE A 97 -4.19 10.42 -3.04
CA ILE A 97 -4.26 11.57 -3.94
C ILE A 97 -3.93 11.14 -5.36
N ASN A 98 -4.52 11.84 -6.32
CA ASN A 98 -4.27 11.64 -7.73
C ASN A 98 -4.04 12.96 -8.47
N THR A 99 -3.42 12.87 -9.63
CA THR A 99 -3.21 13.98 -10.56
C THR A 99 -2.94 13.40 -11.95
N PHE A 100 -2.65 14.27 -12.92
CA PHE A 100 -2.24 13.85 -14.25
C PHE A 100 -0.80 14.25 -14.55
N PHE A 101 -0.13 13.44 -15.38
CA PHE A 101 1.09 13.80 -16.08
C PHE A 101 0.83 13.86 -17.59
N GLY A 102 1.67 14.61 -18.31
CA GLY A 102 1.66 14.71 -19.76
C GLY A 102 1.34 16.10 -20.27
N SER A 103 1.01 16.19 -21.56
CA SER A 103 0.72 17.50 -22.18
C SER A 103 -0.65 17.99 -21.75
N LYS A 104 -0.73 19.25 -21.33
CA LYS A 104 -1.94 19.85 -20.78
C LYS A 104 -2.37 19.29 -19.42
N ALA A 105 -1.45 18.67 -18.69
CA ALA A 105 -1.68 18.18 -17.34
C ALA A 105 -1.35 19.23 -16.27
N GLU A 106 -0.63 20.30 -16.63
CA GLU A 106 -0.13 21.33 -15.73
C GLU A 106 -1.25 22.14 -15.03
N ASP A 107 -2.40 22.24 -15.68
CA ASP A 107 -3.56 22.98 -15.18
C ASP A 107 -4.45 22.11 -14.25
N TRP A 108 -4.22 20.79 -14.22
CA TRP A 108 -4.96 19.89 -13.36
C TRP A 108 -4.45 19.94 -11.92
N GLY A 109 -5.38 20.07 -11.00
CA GLY A 109 -5.11 20.07 -9.56
C GLY A 109 -4.83 18.67 -8.99
N ILE A 110 -4.76 18.61 -7.67
CA ILE A 110 -4.69 17.37 -6.93
C ILE A 110 -6.12 16.92 -6.62
N GLY A 111 -6.47 15.76 -7.12
CA GLY A 111 -7.72 15.08 -6.80
C GLY A 111 -7.52 14.03 -5.70
N PHE A 112 -8.52 13.18 -5.51
CA PHE A 112 -8.43 12.10 -4.54
C PHE A 112 -8.89 10.75 -5.11
N ILE A 113 -8.41 9.68 -4.50
CA ILE A 113 -8.79 8.30 -4.77
C ILE A 113 -9.12 7.61 -3.46
N ALA A 114 -10.17 6.80 -3.45
CA ALA A 114 -10.53 5.96 -2.33
C ALA A 114 -11.13 4.64 -2.83
N GLY A 115 -10.84 3.56 -2.13
CA GLY A 115 -11.34 2.26 -2.55
C GLY A 115 -10.94 1.11 -1.64
N GLY A 116 -11.16 -0.09 -2.16
CA GLY A 116 -10.80 -1.32 -1.48
C GLY A 116 -10.97 -2.52 -2.40
N GLY A 117 -10.43 -3.64 -1.98
CA GLY A 117 -10.45 -4.84 -2.79
C GLY A 117 -10.02 -6.09 -2.06
N LEU A 118 -9.84 -7.13 -2.85
CA LEU A 118 -9.38 -8.43 -2.41
C LEU A 118 -8.04 -8.74 -3.06
N MET A 119 -7.19 -9.44 -2.33
CA MET A 119 -5.90 -9.87 -2.83
C MET A 119 -5.61 -11.33 -2.53
N VAL A 120 -4.75 -11.91 -3.34
CA VAL A 120 -4.20 -13.25 -3.13
C VAL A 120 -2.68 -13.14 -3.16
N LYS A 121 -2.01 -13.50 -2.06
CA LYS A 121 -0.56 -13.60 -2.03
C LYS A 121 -0.16 -15.05 -2.31
N MET A 122 0.54 -15.29 -3.41
CA MET A 122 1.01 -16.60 -3.84
C MET A 122 2.54 -16.64 -3.86
N PRO A 123 3.19 -17.56 -3.10
CA PRO A 123 4.64 -17.70 -3.15
C PRO A 123 5.10 -18.24 -4.50
N LEU A 124 6.21 -17.72 -5.03
CA LEU A 124 6.78 -18.09 -6.33
C LEU A 124 7.83 -19.23 -6.24
N GLY A 125 7.92 -19.94 -5.10
CA GLY A 125 8.92 -20.99 -4.90
C GLY A 125 10.35 -20.48 -4.62
N VAL A 126 10.59 -19.19 -4.73
CA VAL A 126 11.82 -18.52 -4.32
C VAL A 126 11.57 -17.90 -2.94
N LYS A 127 12.57 -18.01 -2.05
CA LYS A 127 12.46 -17.44 -0.69
C LYS A 127 12.07 -15.97 -0.77
N ASN A 128 11.08 -15.58 0.03
CA ASN A 128 10.62 -14.20 0.19
C ASN A 128 9.97 -13.55 -1.05
N LEU A 129 9.85 -14.28 -2.16
CA LEU A 129 9.25 -13.77 -3.39
C LEU A 129 7.82 -14.29 -3.55
N SER A 130 6.88 -13.40 -3.81
CA SER A 130 5.47 -13.73 -4.04
C SER A 130 4.90 -12.94 -5.21
N ILE A 131 3.89 -13.48 -5.85
CA ILE A 131 3.03 -12.75 -6.78
C ILE A 131 1.72 -12.43 -6.08
N VAL A 132 1.24 -11.21 -6.26
CA VAL A 132 0.07 -10.68 -5.57
C VAL A 132 -0.88 -10.09 -6.62
N PRO A 133 -1.77 -10.90 -7.21
CA PRO A 133 -2.92 -10.38 -7.94
C PRO A 133 -3.93 -9.79 -6.97
N GLU A 134 -4.52 -8.67 -7.37
CA GLU A 134 -5.54 -7.97 -6.59
C GLU A 134 -6.74 -7.63 -7.48
N LEU A 135 -7.88 -7.40 -6.85
CA LEU A 135 -9.11 -6.93 -7.47
C LEU A 135 -9.61 -5.76 -6.63
N ASP A 136 -9.35 -4.55 -7.09
CA ASP A 136 -9.68 -3.32 -6.37
C ASP A 136 -10.85 -2.59 -7.04
N PHE A 137 -11.70 -1.99 -6.22
CA PHE A 137 -12.78 -1.13 -6.64
C PHE A 137 -12.50 0.28 -6.12
N ASN A 138 -12.31 1.23 -7.04
CA ASN A 138 -11.84 2.58 -6.73
C ASN A 138 -12.77 3.65 -7.27
N TYR A 139 -12.99 4.68 -6.47
CA TYR A 139 -13.50 5.97 -6.89
C TYR A 139 -12.34 6.94 -7.07
N ARG A 140 -12.30 7.63 -8.22
CA ARG A 140 -11.31 8.64 -8.55
C ARG A 140 -11.98 9.95 -8.91
N HIS A 141 -11.53 11.03 -8.32
CA HIS A 141 -11.96 12.40 -8.58
C HIS A 141 -10.76 13.22 -9.05
N TYR A 142 -10.94 13.93 -10.16
CA TYR A 142 -9.95 14.87 -10.70
C TYR A 142 -10.62 16.23 -10.90
N SER A 143 -9.89 17.30 -10.61
CA SER A 143 -10.35 18.67 -10.80
C SER A 143 -9.33 19.50 -11.57
N PHE A 144 -9.82 20.44 -12.33
CA PHE A 144 -9.10 21.39 -13.14
C PHE A 144 -9.70 22.76 -12.95
N GLU A 145 -8.88 23.77 -12.80
CA GLU A 145 -9.29 25.15 -12.74
C GLU A 145 -8.19 26.03 -13.35
N THR A 146 -8.55 26.92 -14.27
CA THR A 146 -7.60 27.87 -14.85
C THR A 146 -8.28 29.18 -15.16
N ASP A 147 -7.60 30.27 -14.81
CA ASP A 147 -8.02 31.60 -15.16
C ASP A 147 -7.60 31.92 -16.61
N THR A 148 -8.46 32.61 -17.33
CA THR A 148 -8.23 33.12 -18.68
C THR A 148 -8.45 34.62 -18.72
N ASP A 149 -7.95 35.27 -19.76
CA ASP A 149 -8.13 36.74 -19.91
C ASP A 149 -9.60 37.17 -20.02
N PHE A 150 -10.53 36.21 -20.27
CA PHE A 150 -11.95 36.45 -20.51
C PHE A 150 -12.85 35.74 -19.48
N GLY A 151 -12.30 35.21 -18.40
CA GLY A 151 -13.05 34.47 -17.39
C GLY A 151 -12.26 33.27 -16.80
N SER A 152 -12.94 32.25 -16.37
CA SER A 152 -12.33 31.02 -15.86
C SER A 152 -12.89 29.76 -16.54
N ASP A 153 -12.03 28.78 -16.69
CA ASP A 153 -12.41 27.43 -17.12
C ASP A 153 -12.25 26.47 -15.96
N ASP A 154 -13.24 25.67 -15.67
CA ASP A 154 -13.18 24.58 -14.70
C ASP A 154 -13.64 23.26 -15.29
N ALA A 155 -13.08 22.15 -14.80
CA ALA A 155 -13.50 20.83 -15.20
C ALA A 155 -13.36 19.83 -14.07
N THR A 156 -14.25 18.84 -14.08
CA THR A 156 -14.19 17.70 -13.18
C THR A 156 -14.31 16.39 -13.95
N ILE A 157 -13.61 15.38 -13.45
CA ILE A 157 -13.74 13.99 -13.91
C ILE A 157 -13.94 13.12 -12.68
N ASP A 158 -15.11 12.48 -12.61
CA ASP A 158 -15.45 11.50 -11.59
C ASP A 158 -15.60 10.13 -12.22
N MET A 159 -14.97 9.12 -11.64
CA MET A 159 -15.08 7.78 -12.19
C MET A 159 -14.98 6.70 -11.12
N MET A 160 -15.75 5.63 -11.36
CA MET A 160 -15.58 4.36 -10.67
C MET A 160 -14.83 3.40 -11.58
N VAL A 161 -13.75 2.84 -11.08
CA VAL A 161 -12.88 1.94 -11.82
C VAL A 161 -12.68 0.64 -11.06
N PHE A 162 -12.60 -0.44 -11.82
CA PHE A 162 -12.18 -1.74 -11.35
C PHE A 162 -10.73 -1.93 -11.75
N GLU A 163 -9.85 -2.16 -10.79
CA GLU A 163 -8.42 -2.31 -11.01
C GLU A 163 -7.97 -3.74 -10.73
N ILE A 164 -7.05 -4.19 -11.56
CA ILE A 164 -6.44 -5.52 -11.48
C ILE A 164 -4.92 -5.34 -11.41
N PRO A 165 -4.37 -4.97 -10.25
CA PRO A 165 -2.94 -4.94 -10.05
C PRO A 165 -2.37 -6.37 -10.03
N LEU A 166 -1.25 -6.58 -10.70
CA LEU A 166 -0.47 -7.80 -10.65
C LEU A 166 0.94 -7.45 -10.19
N ILE A 167 1.25 -7.72 -8.93
CA ILE A 167 2.46 -7.25 -8.26
C ILE A 167 3.37 -8.43 -7.95
N VAL A 168 4.64 -8.33 -8.29
CA VAL A 168 5.69 -9.20 -7.77
C VAL A 168 6.27 -8.53 -6.54
N ARG A 169 6.14 -9.17 -5.38
CA ARG A 169 6.50 -8.62 -4.07
C ARG A 169 7.64 -9.41 -3.45
N TYR A 170 8.65 -8.70 -2.98
CA TYR A 170 9.72 -9.25 -2.15
C TYR A 170 9.53 -8.81 -0.70
N THR A 171 9.57 -9.76 0.23
CA THR A 171 9.37 -9.53 1.67
C THR A 171 10.70 -9.70 2.41
N PHE A 172 11.13 -8.67 3.12
CA PHE A 172 12.28 -8.70 4.03
C PHE A 172 11.79 -9.15 5.40
N GLU A 173 11.81 -10.46 5.64
CA GLU A 173 11.18 -11.08 6.82
C GLU A 173 11.74 -10.53 8.13
N ASP A 174 13.07 -10.35 8.21
CA ASP A 174 13.77 -9.89 9.41
C ASP A 174 13.37 -8.45 9.80
N MET A 175 13.01 -7.63 8.81
CA MET A 175 12.64 -6.22 9.01
C MET A 175 11.12 -6.00 9.02
N GLY A 176 10.32 -7.01 8.76
CA GLY A 176 8.87 -6.85 8.62
C GLY A 176 8.44 -5.94 7.46
N PHE A 177 9.29 -5.73 6.47
CA PHE A 177 9.13 -4.81 5.36
C PHE A 177 8.92 -5.58 4.06
N PHE A 178 8.18 -5.00 3.10
CA PHE A 178 8.07 -5.54 1.75
C PHE A 178 8.11 -4.44 0.71
N THR A 179 8.55 -4.80 -0.49
CA THR A 179 8.48 -3.95 -1.68
C THR A 179 7.99 -4.75 -2.86
N GLY A 180 7.32 -4.11 -3.80
CA GLY A 180 6.77 -4.76 -4.96
C GLY A 180 6.76 -3.88 -6.20
N LEU A 181 6.84 -4.52 -7.35
CA LEU A 181 6.69 -3.92 -8.67
C LEU A 181 5.70 -4.73 -9.49
N GLY A 182 4.94 -4.06 -10.33
CA GLY A 182 3.94 -4.75 -11.13
C GLY A 182 3.31 -3.89 -12.21
N VAL A 183 2.25 -4.45 -12.76
CA VAL A 183 1.40 -3.79 -13.75
C VAL A 183 0.00 -3.61 -13.18
N ASN A 184 -0.69 -2.56 -13.60
CA ASN A 184 -2.07 -2.29 -13.25
C ASN A 184 -2.92 -2.19 -14.51
N LEU A 185 -4.01 -2.91 -14.54
CA LEU A 185 -5.07 -2.78 -15.54
C LEU A 185 -6.28 -2.15 -14.87
N SER A 186 -6.72 -0.98 -15.33
CA SER A 186 -7.92 -0.30 -14.83
C SER A 186 -9.01 -0.34 -15.87
N LEU A 187 -10.19 -0.76 -15.46
CA LEU A 187 -11.41 -0.84 -16.27
C LEU A 187 -12.42 0.17 -15.72
N LYS A 188 -12.79 1.17 -16.50
CA LYS A 188 -13.82 2.14 -16.10
C LYS A 188 -15.18 1.45 -16.09
N LEU A 189 -15.88 1.49 -14.97
CA LEU A 189 -17.24 0.99 -14.81
C LEU A 189 -18.25 2.08 -15.13
N THR A 190 -18.07 3.25 -14.54
CA THR A 190 -18.90 4.43 -14.79
C THR A 190 -18.07 5.68 -14.60
N GLY A 191 -18.50 6.79 -15.14
CA GLY A 191 -17.85 8.07 -14.95
C GLY A 191 -18.66 9.19 -15.56
N SER A 192 -18.51 10.37 -14.98
CA SER A 192 -19.00 11.64 -15.47
C SER A 192 -17.85 12.61 -15.65
N SER A 193 -17.98 13.47 -16.61
CA SER A 193 -17.07 14.60 -16.80
C SER A 193 -17.87 15.84 -17.11
N GLU A 194 -17.44 16.96 -16.56
CA GLU A 194 -18.05 18.25 -16.74
C GLU A 194 -16.96 19.25 -17.06
N TYR A 195 -17.20 20.11 -18.04
CA TYR A 195 -16.32 21.21 -18.39
C TYR A 195 -17.14 22.47 -18.50
N ASN A 196 -16.79 23.47 -17.71
CA ASN A 196 -17.48 24.75 -17.64
C ASN A 196 -16.55 25.85 -18.12
N GLN A 197 -17.07 26.70 -19.01
CA GLN A 197 -16.44 27.95 -19.41
C GLN A 197 -17.25 29.10 -18.84
N ASN A 198 -16.63 29.85 -17.94
CA ASN A 198 -17.23 31.02 -17.31
C ASN A 198 -16.69 32.27 -18.01
N PHE A 199 -17.55 32.98 -18.75
CA PHE A 199 -17.21 34.24 -19.37
C PHE A 199 -17.52 35.40 -18.43
N ASP A 200 -16.69 36.45 -18.48
CA ASP A 200 -16.76 37.61 -17.59
C ASP A 200 -18.20 38.16 -17.48
N GLY A 201 -18.83 37.86 -16.36
CA GLY A 201 -20.02 38.53 -15.84
C GLY A 201 -21.38 37.83 -16.04
N SER A 202 -21.58 36.76 -16.83
CA SER A 202 -22.95 36.22 -16.91
C SER A 202 -23.25 34.91 -17.65
N ASN A 203 -22.32 34.31 -18.37
CA ASN A 203 -22.64 33.10 -19.15
C ASN A 203 -21.70 31.95 -18.85
N THR A 204 -22.19 30.93 -18.17
CA THR A 204 -21.50 29.64 -18.06
C THR A 204 -21.97 28.73 -19.19
N VAL A 205 -21.03 28.22 -19.96
CA VAL A 205 -21.30 27.16 -20.97
C VAL A 205 -20.76 25.86 -20.43
N THR A 206 -21.66 24.92 -20.19
CA THR A 206 -21.30 23.57 -19.70
C THR A 206 -21.27 22.58 -20.87
N ASP A 207 -20.17 21.84 -21.01
CA ASP A 207 -20.02 20.75 -21.99
C ASP A 207 -19.63 19.45 -21.30
N ASN A 208 -20.61 18.57 -21.13
CA ASN A 208 -20.45 17.26 -20.51
C ASN A 208 -19.75 16.23 -21.44
N ASN A 209 -19.49 16.58 -22.69
CA ASN A 209 -18.84 15.69 -23.67
C ASN A 209 -17.39 16.10 -23.97
N ALA A 210 -16.92 17.23 -23.45
CA ALA A 210 -15.58 17.74 -23.74
C ALA A 210 -14.45 16.79 -23.27
N LEU A 211 -14.73 15.96 -22.26
CA LEU A 211 -13.76 15.10 -21.58
C LEU A 211 -14.19 13.63 -21.56
N VAL A 212 -14.46 13.06 -22.73
CA VAL A 212 -14.82 11.63 -22.80
C VAL A 212 -13.63 10.76 -22.40
N THR A 213 -13.79 10.01 -21.31
CA THR A 213 -12.73 9.18 -20.77
C THR A 213 -12.66 7.80 -21.43
N SER A 214 -11.46 7.24 -21.51
CA SER A 214 -11.21 5.89 -21.98
C SER A 214 -11.83 4.84 -21.04
N SER A 215 -12.18 3.69 -21.58
CA SER A 215 -12.73 2.58 -20.78
C SER A 215 -11.63 1.72 -20.16
N VAL A 216 -10.40 1.82 -20.64
CA VAL A 216 -9.28 0.96 -20.22
C VAL A 216 -8.02 1.81 -20.04
N GLU A 217 -7.35 1.63 -18.93
CA GLU A 217 -6.03 2.19 -18.66
C GLU A 217 -5.06 1.08 -18.27
N VAL A 218 -3.81 1.19 -18.72
CA VAL A 218 -2.69 0.30 -18.34
C VAL A 218 -1.60 1.13 -17.71
N GLY A 219 -1.04 0.65 -16.61
CA GLY A 219 -0.01 1.37 -15.85
C GLY A 219 1.00 0.46 -15.18
N GLY A 220 2.01 1.06 -14.61
CA GLY A 220 2.95 0.45 -13.69
C GLY A 220 2.55 0.73 -12.24
N VAL A 221 2.83 -0.21 -11.36
CA VAL A 221 2.61 -0.09 -9.92
C VAL A 221 3.89 -0.36 -9.16
N PHE A 222 4.18 0.50 -8.19
CA PHE A 222 5.20 0.32 -7.17
C PHE A 222 4.53 0.26 -5.80
N ASP A 223 4.90 -0.73 -5.01
CA ASP A 223 4.29 -1.05 -3.72
C ASP A 223 5.37 -1.14 -2.65
N LEU A 224 5.13 -0.52 -1.51
CA LEU A 224 6.04 -0.48 -0.38
C LEU A 224 5.24 -0.58 0.91
N GLY A 225 5.61 -1.47 1.84
CA GLY A 225 4.83 -1.59 3.06
C GLY A 225 5.50 -2.35 4.18
N PHE A 226 4.82 -2.35 5.31
CA PHE A 226 5.25 -2.97 6.55
C PHE A 226 4.20 -3.93 7.09
N MET A 227 4.66 -5.03 7.67
CA MET A 227 3.85 -5.98 8.40
C MET A 227 3.70 -5.48 9.85
N LEU A 228 2.59 -4.81 10.16
CA LEU A 228 2.29 -4.34 11.53
C LEU A 228 2.03 -5.51 12.47
N THR A 229 1.35 -6.53 11.96
CA THR A 229 1.15 -7.81 12.64
C THR A 229 1.21 -8.94 11.61
N ARG A 230 1.06 -10.19 12.06
CA ARG A 230 0.95 -11.35 11.18
C ARG A 230 -0.16 -11.21 10.14
N TYR A 231 -1.25 -10.54 10.48
CA TYR A 231 -2.44 -10.43 9.65
C TYR A 231 -2.67 -9.04 9.09
N LEU A 232 -2.12 -8.00 9.72
CA LEU A 232 -2.33 -6.61 9.34
C LEU A 232 -1.08 -6.01 8.75
N HIS A 233 -1.17 -5.54 7.51
CA HIS A 233 -0.11 -4.84 6.80
C HIS A 233 -0.55 -3.41 6.50
N ALA A 234 0.41 -2.48 6.50
CA ALA A 234 0.23 -1.13 6.00
C ALA A 234 1.13 -0.93 4.77
N ASP A 235 0.63 -0.23 3.75
CA ASP A 235 1.37 0.01 2.52
C ASP A 235 1.15 1.41 1.96
N ILE A 236 2.14 1.85 1.19
CA ILE A 236 2.06 3.00 0.30
C ILE A 236 2.27 2.47 -1.12
N ARG A 237 1.39 2.87 -2.01
CA ARG A 237 1.42 2.44 -3.40
C ARG A 237 1.42 3.64 -4.33
N VAL A 238 2.26 3.57 -5.35
CA VAL A 238 2.32 4.56 -6.43
C VAL A 238 1.94 3.86 -7.73
N VAL A 239 1.04 4.45 -8.47
CA VAL A 239 0.62 3.96 -9.79
C VAL A 239 0.76 5.06 -10.81
N GLN A 240 1.39 4.72 -11.94
CA GLN A 240 1.53 5.58 -13.11
C GLN A 240 0.90 4.92 -14.33
N SER A 241 -0.13 5.53 -14.88
CA SER A 241 -0.71 5.09 -16.15
C SER A 241 0.22 5.42 -17.33
N PHE A 242 0.26 4.52 -18.30
CA PHE A 242 0.98 4.70 -19.57
C PHE A 242 0.01 5.03 -20.73
N THR A 243 -1.28 4.88 -20.50
CA THR A 243 -2.32 5.18 -21.46
C THR A 243 -3.04 6.48 -21.13
N ASN A 244 -3.48 7.19 -22.15
CA ASN A 244 -4.24 8.42 -21.98
C ASN A 244 -5.61 8.12 -21.38
N ILE A 245 -6.00 8.86 -20.35
CA ILE A 245 -7.32 8.74 -19.74
C ILE A 245 -8.44 9.21 -20.70
N LEU A 246 -8.12 10.13 -21.62
CA LEU A 246 -9.08 10.64 -22.60
C LEU A 246 -9.19 9.72 -23.80
N ASN A 247 -10.42 9.44 -24.22
CA ASN A 247 -10.68 8.76 -25.48
C ASN A 247 -10.63 9.77 -26.63
N LYS A 248 -9.45 9.95 -27.22
CA LYS A 248 -9.19 10.93 -28.29
C LYS A 248 -10.09 10.79 -29.52
N ALA A 249 -10.67 9.62 -29.76
CA ALA A 249 -11.58 9.40 -30.88
C ALA A 249 -12.97 10.03 -30.64
N LEU A 250 -13.33 10.26 -29.39
CA LEU A 250 -14.64 10.75 -28.97
C LEU A 250 -14.59 12.16 -28.39
N VAL A 251 -13.40 12.66 -28.01
CA VAL A 251 -13.23 14.04 -27.55
C VAL A 251 -13.44 15.00 -28.72
N PRO A 252 -14.36 15.98 -28.63
CA PRO A 252 -14.59 16.97 -29.68
C PRO A 252 -13.34 17.77 -30.04
N GLU A 253 -13.34 18.36 -31.23
CA GLU A 253 -12.27 19.30 -31.62
C GLU A 253 -12.25 20.48 -30.65
N GLY A 254 -11.08 20.74 -30.03
CA GLY A 254 -10.94 21.82 -29.06
C GLY A 254 -9.71 21.64 -28.15
N ARG A 255 -9.78 22.22 -26.96
CA ARG A 255 -8.69 22.34 -25.99
C ARG A 255 -8.08 20.98 -25.60
N PHE A 256 -8.90 19.96 -25.41
CA PHE A 256 -8.49 18.66 -24.88
C PHE A 256 -8.17 17.61 -25.96
N GLN A 257 -8.43 17.84 -27.23
CA GLN A 257 -8.16 16.89 -28.31
C GLN A 257 -6.67 16.52 -28.40
N LYS A 258 -5.78 17.47 -28.12
CA LYS A 258 -4.31 17.28 -28.11
C LYS A 258 -3.77 16.95 -26.72
N ALA A 259 -4.61 16.92 -25.70
CA ALA A 259 -4.17 16.63 -24.35
C ALA A 259 -3.76 15.16 -24.20
N ASN A 260 -2.68 14.93 -23.49
CA ASN A 260 -2.24 13.59 -23.11
C ASN A 260 -2.19 13.54 -21.57
N LEU A 261 -3.30 13.07 -20.99
CA LEU A 261 -3.48 12.99 -19.55
C LEU A 261 -3.22 11.56 -19.08
N LEU A 262 -2.09 11.36 -18.44
CA LEU A 262 -1.68 10.07 -17.87
C LEU A 262 -1.94 10.11 -16.37
N SER A 263 -2.82 9.23 -15.87
CA SER A 263 -3.17 9.16 -14.45
C SER A 263 -1.95 8.81 -13.62
N PHE A 264 -1.74 9.56 -12.54
CA PHE A 264 -0.78 9.28 -11.50
C PHE A 264 -1.47 9.37 -10.15
N TYR A 265 -1.27 8.36 -9.31
CA TYR A 265 -1.83 8.40 -7.97
C TYR A 265 -0.94 7.69 -6.95
N THR A 266 -1.04 8.19 -5.72
CA THR A 266 -0.37 7.62 -4.55
C THR A 266 -1.42 7.32 -3.51
N MET A 267 -1.41 6.10 -2.97
CA MET A 267 -2.37 5.62 -1.99
C MET A 267 -1.65 5.08 -0.77
N ALA A 268 -2.22 5.33 0.41
CA ALA A 268 -1.91 4.58 1.62
C ALA A 268 -3.03 3.59 1.90
N GLY A 269 -2.68 2.39 2.33
CA GLY A 269 -3.65 1.33 2.54
C GLY A 269 -3.33 0.43 3.72
N PHE A 270 -4.37 -0.28 4.15
CA PHE A 270 -4.26 -1.36 5.11
C PHE A 270 -4.80 -2.64 4.50
N THR A 271 -4.06 -3.71 4.67
CA THR A 271 -4.43 -5.06 4.21
C THR A 271 -4.56 -6.00 5.40
N TYR A 272 -5.69 -6.67 5.50
CA TYR A 272 -5.89 -7.76 6.46
C TYR A 272 -5.82 -9.10 5.72
N LEU A 273 -4.93 -9.99 6.18
CA LEU A 273 -4.76 -11.36 5.66
C LEU A 273 -5.55 -12.35 6.52
N PHE A 274 -6.16 -13.34 5.84
CA PHE A 274 -6.97 -14.37 6.49
C PHE A 274 -6.17 -15.67 6.71
#